data_7bab7461c972aa70389403210bce4305
#
_entry.id   7bab7461c972aa70389403210bce4305
#
_cell.length_a   1.000
_cell.length_b   1.000
_cell.length_c   1.000
_cell.angle_alpha   90.00
_cell.angle_beta   90.00
_cell.angle_gamma   90.00
#
_symmetry.space_group_name_H-M   'P 1'
#
loop_
_entity.id
_entity.type
_entity.pdbx_description
1 polymer ?
#
loop_
_entity_poly.entity_id
_entity_poly.type
_entity_poly.pdbx_seq_one_letter_code
_entity_poly.pdbx_strand_id
1 'polypeptide(L)'
;VRTDVTAIKRADGSRWRDREPLTTERLAAHLNGGPARGVCPIKAGESVTMVGLLDFDSHKGEVSWAEMSAVVGAVVDTLEMAWGMHPVLFRSSGGNGVHLYLLWDEPQDAYSVRVWLRGVLESVGLSSGTKGVKEGQVEVFPKQDEVSVDGFGNQAILPLAGKSVPLQLVRGDLV
;
A
#
# COMPACT_ATOMS: atom_id res chain seq x y z
N VAL A 1 8.51 1.68 -9.92
CA VAL A 1 8.85 1.01 -8.64
C VAL A 1 10.24 0.42 -8.71
N ARG A 2 10.86 0.23 -7.56
CA ARG A 2 12.20 -0.35 -7.41
C ARG A 2 12.13 -1.87 -7.36
N THR A 3 12.85 -2.55 -8.22
CA THR A 3 12.83 -4.02 -8.34
C THR A 3 14.20 -4.68 -8.14
N ASP A 4 15.28 -3.90 -7.99
CA ASP A 4 16.65 -4.37 -7.77
C ASP A 4 16.91 -4.85 -6.33
N VAL A 5 16.10 -4.40 -5.39
CA VAL A 5 16.07 -4.86 -3.99
C VAL A 5 14.62 -5.05 -3.55
N THR A 6 14.39 -6.00 -2.66
CA THR A 6 13.04 -6.32 -2.18
C THR A 6 12.97 -6.41 -0.66
N ALA A 7 11.77 -6.24 -0.09
CA ALA A 7 11.47 -6.75 1.24
C ALA A 7 10.92 -8.17 1.13
N ILE A 8 11.16 -8.97 2.15
CA ILE A 8 10.57 -10.30 2.30
C ILE A 8 9.75 -10.31 3.59
N LYS A 9 8.52 -10.82 3.50
CA LYS A 9 7.66 -11.10 4.65
C LYS A 9 7.31 -12.58 4.64
N ARG A 10 7.64 -13.30 5.72
CA ARG A 10 7.29 -14.71 5.90
C ARG A 10 5.92 -14.88 6.53
N ALA A 11 5.41 -16.10 6.53
CA ALA A 11 4.13 -16.44 7.13
C ALA A 11 4.07 -16.16 8.64
N ASP A 12 5.19 -16.24 9.35
CA ASP A 12 5.33 -15.87 10.77
C ASP A 12 5.33 -14.36 11.03
N GLY A 13 5.24 -13.54 9.96
CA GLY A 13 5.27 -12.07 10.03
C GLY A 13 6.67 -11.47 10.07
N SER A 14 7.73 -12.28 10.16
CA SER A 14 9.11 -11.78 10.11
C SER A 14 9.39 -11.10 8.78
N ARG A 15 10.16 -9.99 8.84
CA ARG A 15 10.48 -9.16 7.67
C ARG A 15 11.98 -8.90 7.61
N TRP A 16 12.55 -8.91 6.40
CA TRP A 16 13.91 -8.44 6.16
C TRP A 16 14.06 -7.84 4.77
N ARG A 17 15.13 -7.11 4.58
CA ARG A 17 15.52 -6.55 3.29
C ARG A 17 16.38 -7.55 2.53
N ASP A 18 16.15 -7.66 1.24
CA ASP A 18 16.86 -8.55 0.34
C ASP A 18 17.47 -7.71 -0.79
N ARG A 19 18.78 -7.80 -0.95
CA ARG A 19 19.51 -7.13 -2.05
C ARG A 19 19.40 -7.87 -3.38
N GLU A 20 18.53 -8.87 -3.42
CA GLU A 20 18.28 -9.64 -4.61
C GLU A 20 17.11 -9.05 -5.40
N PRO A 21 17.20 -8.96 -6.73
CA PRO A 21 16.16 -8.38 -7.56
C PRO A 21 14.86 -9.20 -7.55
N LEU A 22 13.75 -8.54 -7.83
CA LEU A 22 12.46 -9.19 -8.08
C LEU A 22 12.49 -9.85 -9.47
N THR A 23 12.88 -11.12 -9.53
CA THR A 23 12.84 -11.90 -10.77
C THR A 23 11.44 -12.47 -11.02
N THR A 24 11.22 -12.98 -12.25
CA THR A 24 9.97 -13.66 -12.61
C THR A 24 9.70 -14.86 -11.70
N GLU A 25 10.75 -15.64 -11.37
CA GLU A 25 10.64 -16.82 -10.50
C GLU A 25 10.25 -16.42 -9.07
N ARG A 26 10.82 -15.32 -8.55
CA ARG A 26 10.49 -14.78 -7.22
C ARG A 26 9.08 -14.21 -7.17
N LEU A 27 8.64 -13.56 -8.26
CA LEU A 27 7.26 -13.10 -8.38
C LEU A 27 6.30 -14.29 -8.47
N ALA A 28 6.64 -15.32 -9.26
CA ALA A 28 5.86 -16.54 -9.32
C ALA A 28 5.76 -17.24 -7.96
N ALA A 29 6.86 -17.32 -7.20
CA ALA A 29 6.86 -17.86 -5.83
C ALA A 29 5.95 -17.03 -4.91
N HIS A 30 6.01 -15.69 -4.98
CA HIS A 30 5.14 -14.78 -4.23
C HIS A 30 3.65 -15.07 -4.50
N LEU A 31 3.26 -15.26 -5.77
CA LEU A 31 1.88 -15.54 -6.18
C LEU A 31 1.41 -16.95 -5.81
N ASN A 32 2.33 -17.92 -5.68
CA ASN A 32 2.04 -19.32 -5.41
C ASN A 32 2.23 -19.71 -3.93
N GLY A 33 2.11 -18.77 -3.00
CA GLY A 33 2.16 -19.03 -1.56
C GLY A 33 3.57 -19.10 -0.96
N GLY A 34 4.58 -18.72 -1.71
CA GLY A 34 5.95 -18.51 -1.20
C GLY A 34 6.05 -17.21 -0.38
N PRO A 35 7.28 -16.81 0.00
CA PRO A 35 7.49 -15.58 0.77
C PRO A 35 6.94 -14.35 0.05
N ALA A 36 6.16 -13.56 0.76
CA ALA A 36 5.63 -12.31 0.22
C ALA A 36 6.76 -11.31 -0.04
N ARG A 37 6.75 -10.69 -1.21
CA ARG A 37 7.73 -9.68 -1.63
C ARG A 37 7.15 -8.29 -1.54
N GLY A 38 7.97 -7.32 -1.13
CA GLY A 38 7.64 -5.90 -1.13
C GLY A 38 8.64 -5.10 -1.94
N VAL A 39 8.20 -3.99 -2.49
CA VAL A 39 9.02 -3.09 -3.31
C VAL A 39 8.86 -1.64 -2.85
N CYS A 40 9.86 -0.81 -3.10
CA CYS A 40 9.75 0.63 -2.91
C CYS A 40 9.05 1.26 -4.14
N PRO A 41 8.07 2.15 -3.94
CA PRO A 41 7.44 2.87 -5.05
C PRO A 41 8.40 3.76 -5.85
N ILE A 42 9.48 4.23 -5.23
CA ILE A 42 10.50 5.10 -5.85
C ILE A 42 11.71 4.25 -6.26
N LYS A 43 12.24 4.44 -7.45
CA LYS A 43 13.48 3.79 -7.88
C LYS A 43 14.70 4.41 -7.21
N ALA A 44 15.82 3.67 -7.22
CA ALA A 44 17.10 4.18 -6.72
C ALA A 44 17.55 5.43 -7.49
N GLY A 45 17.97 6.47 -6.78
CA GLY A 45 18.41 7.75 -7.35
C GLY A 45 17.28 8.62 -7.89
N GLU A 46 16.02 8.27 -7.66
CA GLU A 46 14.87 9.03 -8.16
C GLU A 46 14.03 9.64 -7.01
N SER A 47 13.27 10.68 -7.36
CA SER A 47 12.28 11.36 -6.48
C SER A 47 10.85 11.27 -7.04
N VAL A 48 10.62 10.36 -8.01
CA VAL A 48 9.33 10.20 -8.67
C VAL A 48 8.75 8.80 -8.45
N THR A 49 7.45 8.71 -8.52
CA THR A 49 6.68 7.47 -8.37
C THR A 49 5.59 7.37 -9.42
N MET A 50 5.21 6.17 -9.80
CA MET A 50 4.00 5.89 -10.59
C MET A 50 2.91 5.23 -9.73
N VAL A 51 3.14 5.12 -8.41
CA VAL A 51 2.25 4.41 -7.49
C VAL A 51 2.09 5.19 -6.20
N GLY A 52 0.85 5.49 -5.82
CA GLY A 52 0.46 5.85 -4.47
C GLY A 52 -0.18 4.65 -3.77
N LEU A 53 0.08 4.48 -2.48
CA LEU A 53 -0.53 3.41 -1.70
C LEU A 53 -0.96 3.96 -0.35
N LEU A 54 -2.20 3.62 0.03
CA LEU A 54 -2.71 3.75 1.38
C LEU A 54 -2.86 2.33 1.97
N ASP A 55 -2.19 2.09 3.10
CA ASP A 55 -2.22 0.82 3.81
C ASP A 55 -3.07 0.98 5.08
N PHE A 56 -4.30 0.45 5.03
CA PHE A 56 -5.26 0.44 6.11
C PHE A 56 -5.05 -0.82 6.95
N ASP A 57 -4.34 -0.68 8.04
CA ASP A 57 -3.98 -1.82 8.89
C ASP A 57 -4.95 -1.95 10.08
N SER A 58 -5.32 -3.20 10.39
CA SER A 58 -6.03 -3.55 11.62
C SER A 58 -5.12 -4.46 12.44
N HIS A 59 -4.38 -3.86 13.39
CA HIS A 59 -3.49 -4.61 14.25
C HIS A 59 -4.31 -5.61 15.08
N LYS A 60 -3.93 -6.88 15.04
CA LYS A 60 -4.61 -7.98 15.77
C LYS A 60 -6.11 -8.17 15.45
N GLY A 61 -6.60 -7.59 14.34
CA GLY A 61 -8.02 -7.68 13.98
C GLY A 61 -8.95 -6.86 14.88
N GLU A 62 -8.47 -5.76 15.43
CA GLU A 62 -9.23 -4.89 16.36
C GLU A 62 -10.34 -4.08 15.68
N VAL A 63 -10.30 -3.96 14.35
CA VAL A 63 -11.30 -3.27 13.52
C VAL A 63 -12.13 -4.32 12.81
N SER A 64 -13.44 -4.24 12.94
CA SER A 64 -14.37 -5.11 12.22
C SER A 64 -14.31 -4.84 10.71
N TRP A 65 -14.70 -5.82 9.89
CA TRP A 65 -14.69 -5.64 8.43
C TRP A 65 -15.68 -4.57 7.96
N ALA A 66 -16.81 -4.40 8.68
CA ALA A 66 -17.77 -3.33 8.40
C ALA A 66 -17.17 -1.93 8.69
N GLU A 67 -16.46 -1.75 9.80
CA GLU A 67 -15.75 -0.51 10.11
C GLU A 67 -14.64 -0.24 9.09
N MET A 68 -13.88 -1.27 8.69
CA MET A 68 -12.87 -1.16 7.64
C MET A 68 -13.50 -0.72 6.31
N SER A 69 -14.64 -1.31 5.94
CA SER A 69 -15.38 -0.94 4.72
C SER A 69 -15.83 0.51 4.75
N ALA A 70 -16.35 0.98 5.88
CA ALA A 70 -16.79 2.38 6.03
C ALA A 70 -15.62 3.36 5.89
N VAL A 71 -14.48 3.07 6.52
CA VAL A 71 -13.30 3.93 6.47
C VAL A 71 -12.69 3.97 5.06
N VAL A 72 -12.50 2.81 4.45
CA VAL A 72 -11.98 2.71 3.08
C VAL A 72 -12.95 3.36 2.10
N GLY A 73 -14.26 3.13 2.25
CA GLY A 73 -15.31 3.73 1.43
C GLY A 73 -15.26 5.25 1.42
N ALA A 74 -15.14 5.88 2.59
CA ALA A 74 -15.04 7.35 2.68
C ALA A 74 -13.82 7.90 1.90
N VAL A 75 -12.69 7.20 1.92
CA VAL A 75 -11.50 7.60 1.16
C VAL A 75 -11.71 7.39 -0.34
N VAL A 76 -12.29 6.25 -0.75
CA VAL A 76 -12.62 5.96 -2.16
C VAL A 76 -13.58 7.01 -2.72
N ASP A 77 -14.68 7.29 -2.01
CA ASP A 77 -15.66 8.30 -2.41
C ASP A 77 -15.01 9.69 -2.60
N THR A 78 -14.11 10.08 -1.70
CA THR A 78 -13.36 11.34 -1.82
C THR A 78 -12.48 11.35 -3.06
N LEU A 79 -11.74 10.26 -3.32
CA LEU A 79 -10.87 10.14 -4.49
C LEU A 79 -11.69 10.19 -5.80
N GLU A 80 -12.80 9.49 -5.85
CA GLU A 80 -13.67 9.46 -7.04
C GLU A 80 -14.41 10.78 -7.27
N MET A 81 -15.04 11.33 -6.24
CA MET A 81 -15.90 12.52 -6.38
C MET A 81 -15.12 13.82 -6.52
N ALA A 82 -14.03 13.98 -5.76
CA ALA A 82 -13.24 15.20 -5.78
C ALA A 82 -12.13 15.21 -6.84
N TRP A 83 -11.60 14.04 -7.22
CA TRP A 83 -10.41 13.93 -8.06
C TRP A 83 -10.62 13.06 -9.32
N GLY A 84 -11.75 12.37 -9.45
CA GLY A 84 -12.01 11.45 -10.57
C GLY A 84 -11.02 10.26 -10.61
N MET A 85 -10.43 9.91 -9.47
CA MET A 85 -9.45 8.83 -9.35
C MET A 85 -10.13 7.53 -8.92
N HIS A 86 -9.88 6.45 -9.65
CA HIS A 86 -10.44 5.13 -9.34
C HIS A 86 -9.36 4.21 -8.77
N PRO A 87 -9.30 4.03 -7.45
CA PRO A 87 -8.28 3.19 -6.83
C PRO A 87 -8.54 1.70 -7.06
N VAL A 88 -7.45 0.91 -7.01
CA VAL A 88 -7.51 -0.55 -6.99
C VAL A 88 -7.33 -1.04 -5.57
N LEU A 89 -8.24 -1.89 -5.11
CA LEU A 89 -8.28 -2.37 -3.73
C LEU A 89 -7.84 -3.83 -3.64
N PHE A 90 -7.03 -4.12 -2.63
CA PHE A 90 -6.66 -5.49 -2.26
C PHE A 90 -6.78 -5.69 -0.76
N ARG A 91 -7.21 -6.86 -0.34
CA ARG A 91 -7.03 -7.30 1.04
C ARG A 91 -5.53 -7.39 1.34
N SER A 92 -5.10 -6.99 2.53
CA SER A 92 -3.69 -7.12 2.93
C SER A 92 -3.25 -8.58 3.02
N SER A 93 -1.96 -8.86 2.90
CA SER A 93 -1.41 -10.23 2.96
C SER A 93 -1.71 -10.96 4.29
N GLY A 94 -1.93 -10.22 5.37
CA GLY A 94 -2.36 -10.75 6.67
C GLY A 94 -3.86 -11.02 6.78
N GLY A 95 -4.67 -10.43 5.91
CA GLY A 95 -6.12 -10.62 5.83
C GLY A 95 -6.95 -9.65 6.67
N ASN A 96 -6.34 -8.79 7.50
CA ASN A 96 -7.04 -7.90 8.42
C ASN A 96 -7.02 -6.43 8.00
N GLY A 97 -6.40 -6.09 6.89
CA GLY A 97 -6.27 -4.74 6.37
C GLY A 97 -6.59 -4.64 4.89
N VAL A 98 -6.53 -3.44 4.36
CA VAL A 98 -6.77 -3.12 2.95
C VAL A 98 -5.62 -2.28 2.41
N HIS A 99 -5.14 -2.63 1.23
CA HIS A 99 -4.23 -1.83 0.44
C HIS A 99 -5.02 -1.13 -0.68
N LEU A 100 -4.99 0.19 -0.71
CA LEU A 100 -5.59 1.01 -1.76
C LEU A 100 -4.46 1.55 -2.64
N TYR A 101 -4.44 1.16 -3.90
CA TYR A 101 -3.45 1.59 -4.88
C TYR A 101 -4.02 2.63 -5.83
N LEU A 102 -3.23 3.67 -6.08
CA LEU A 102 -3.40 4.62 -7.16
C LEU A 102 -2.24 4.44 -8.13
N LEU A 103 -2.55 4.34 -9.42
CA LEU A 103 -1.59 4.10 -10.48
C LEU A 103 -1.64 5.25 -11.48
N TRP A 104 -0.50 5.75 -11.90
CA TRP A 104 -0.36 6.78 -12.92
C TRP A 104 0.40 6.25 -14.13
N ASP A 105 0.02 6.70 -15.31
CA ASP A 105 0.71 6.39 -16.57
C ASP A 105 2.00 7.19 -16.72
N GLU A 106 2.10 8.34 -16.03
CA GLU A 106 3.27 9.20 -16.02
C GLU A 106 3.86 9.34 -14.62
N PRO A 107 5.19 9.49 -14.48
CA PRO A 107 5.83 9.70 -13.18
C PRO A 107 5.31 10.95 -12.47
N GLN A 108 4.99 10.82 -11.20
CA GLN A 108 4.56 11.90 -10.31
C GLN A 108 5.65 12.21 -9.28
N ASP A 109 5.79 13.46 -8.88
CA ASP A 109 6.68 13.86 -7.80
C ASP A 109 6.27 13.18 -6.48
N ALA A 110 7.19 12.44 -5.85
CA ALA A 110 6.90 11.60 -4.70
C ALA A 110 6.48 12.40 -3.46
N TYR A 111 7.06 13.60 -3.27
CA TYR A 111 6.65 14.52 -2.20
C TYR A 111 5.21 14.98 -2.41
N SER A 112 4.88 15.44 -3.62
CA SER A 112 3.54 15.92 -3.98
C SER A 112 2.49 14.83 -3.81
N VAL A 113 2.75 13.61 -4.26
CA VAL A 113 1.85 12.46 -4.06
C VAL A 113 1.62 12.20 -2.57
N ARG A 114 2.68 12.20 -1.76
CA ARG A 114 2.56 11.97 -0.31
C ARG A 114 1.77 13.07 0.39
N VAL A 115 2.02 14.33 0.07
CA VAL A 115 1.30 15.47 0.66
C VAL A 115 -0.16 15.43 0.26
N TRP A 116 -0.46 15.17 -1.02
CA TRP A 116 -1.82 15.06 -1.51
C TRP A 116 -2.59 13.91 -0.84
N LEU A 117 -2.01 12.71 -0.75
CA LEU A 117 -2.64 11.57 -0.07
C LEU A 117 -2.91 11.84 1.42
N ARG A 118 -2.01 12.56 2.11
CA ARG A 118 -2.27 13.02 3.48
C ARG A 118 -3.45 13.96 3.56
N GLY A 119 -3.56 14.92 2.63
CA GLY A 119 -4.72 15.81 2.54
C GLY A 119 -6.03 15.06 2.28
N VAL A 120 -6.02 14.02 1.45
CA VAL A 120 -7.17 13.13 1.26
C VAL A 120 -7.57 12.45 2.57
N LEU A 121 -6.62 11.89 3.32
CA LEU A 121 -6.91 11.29 4.63
C LEU A 121 -7.48 12.31 5.62
N GLU A 122 -6.88 13.48 5.72
CA GLU A 122 -7.32 14.57 6.61
C GLU A 122 -8.74 15.03 6.31
N SER A 123 -9.14 15.06 5.02
CA SER A 123 -10.50 15.47 4.61
C SER A 123 -11.59 14.51 5.10
N VAL A 124 -11.24 13.28 5.45
CA VAL A 124 -12.17 12.28 6.01
C VAL A 124 -11.89 11.98 7.49
N GLY A 125 -11.13 12.86 8.17
CA GLY A 125 -10.86 12.74 9.61
C GLY A 125 -9.79 11.71 9.99
N LEU A 126 -8.99 11.26 9.02
CA LEU A 126 -7.87 10.34 9.23
C LEU A 126 -6.53 11.09 9.21
N SER A 127 -5.48 10.43 9.66
CA SER A 127 -4.10 10.95 9.60
C SER A 127 -3.12 9.92 9.07
N SER A 128 -1.97 10.38 8.57
CA SER A 128 -0.88 9.48 8.18
C SER A 128 -0.16 8.95 9.41
N GLY A 129 -0.01 7.63 9.52
CA GLY A 129 0.70 6.99 10.63
C GLY A 129 0.66 5.47 10.58
N THR A 130 1.27 4.83 11.57
CA THR A 130 1.48 3.37 11.62
C THR A 130 0.67 2.66 12.70
N LYS A 131 -0.20 3.39 13.43
CA LYS A 131 -0.97 2.79 14.54
C LYS A 131 -2.22 2.06 14.11
N GLY A 132 -2.57 2.17 12.81
CA GLY A 132 -3.71 1.50 12.20
C GLY A 132 -5.03 2.26 12.31
N VAL A 133 -6.05 1.71 11.65
CA VAL A 133 -7.37 2.33 11.44
C VAL A 133 -8.09 2.60 12.76
N LYS A 134 -7.92 1.77 13.78
CA LYS A 134 -8.52 1.99 15.11
C LYS A 134 -8.11 3.33 15.73
N GLU A 135 -6.88 3.75 15.50
CA GLU A 135 -6.33 5.04 15.97
C GLU A 135 -6.49 6.16 14.93
N GLY A 136 -7.32 5.95 13.90
CA GLY A 136 -7.52 6.89 12.80
C GLY A 136 -6.28 7.11 11.94
N GLN A 137 -5.38 6.12 11.87
CA GLN A 137 -4.13 6.24 11.14
C GLN A 137 -4.04 5.25 9.98
N VAL A 138 -3.50 5.75 8.86
CA VAL A 138 -3.27 4.99 7.62
C VAL A 138 -1.85 5.25 7.15
N GLU A 139 -1.13 4.19 6.76
CA GLU A 139 0.21 4.36 6.22
C GLU A 139 0.12 4.87 4.77
N VAL A 140 0.93 5.90 4.48
CA VAL A 140 0.99 6.53 3.15
C VAL A 140 2.31 6.19 2.47
N PHE A 141 2.25 5.70 1.25
CA PHE A 141 3.42 5.50 0.39
C PHE A 141 3.30 6.33 -0.90
N PRO A 142 4.41 6.88 -1.39
CA PRO A 142 5.78 6.75 -0.86
C PRO A 142 5.93 7.42 0.52
N LYS A 143 6.73 6.81 1.42
CA LYS A 143 7.01 7.37 2.76
C LYS A 143 8.12 8.43 2.74
N GLN A 144 8.83 8.57 1.66
CA GLN A 144 9.98 9.45 1.48
C GLN A 144 9.90 10.19 0.15
N ASP A 145 10.67 11.27 0.01
CA ASP A 145 10.66 12.12 -1.18
C ASP A 145 11.56 11.56 -2.29
N GLU A 146 12.64 10.91 -1.88
CA GLU A 146 13.66 10.34 -2.76
C GLU A 146 14.22 9.05 -2.16
N VAL A 147 14.86 8.25 -2.99
CA VAL A 147 15.64 7.09 -2.58
C VAL A 147 17.06 7.24 -3.09
N SER A 148 18.03 7.26 -2.18
CA SER A 148 19.44 7.26 -2.58
C SER A 148 19.79 5.98 -3.35
N VAL A 149 20.84 6.03 -4.18
CA VAL A 149 21.29 4.90 -5.01
C VAL A 149 21.52 3.64 -4.15
N ASP A 150 22.17 3.80 -3.00
CA ASP A 150 22.50 2.71 -2.08
C ASP A 150 21.41 2.42 -1.03
N GLY A 151 20.36 3.24 -0.95
CA GLY A 151 19.27 3.10 0.00
C GLY A 151 18.33 1.95 -0.39
N PHE A 152 17.59 1.37 0.56
CA PHE A 152 16.52 0.41 0.25
C PHE A 152 15.19 1.10 -0.09
N GLY A 153 14.98 2.27 0.46
CA GLY A 153 13.67 2.91 0.48
C GLY A 153 12.69 2.21 1.44
N ASN A 154 11.53 2.82 1.63
CA ASN A 154 10.42 2.19 2.37
C ASN A 154 9.62 1.31 1.41
N GLN A 155 9.48 0.05 1.77
CA GLN A 155 8.92 -0.99 0.91
C GLN A 155 7.53 -1.39 1.38
N ALA A 156 6.59 -1.49 0.44
CA ALA A 156 5.25 -2.03 0.64
C ALA A 156 5.17 -3.44 0.06
N ILE A 157 4.45 -4.32 0.74
CA ILE A 157 4.22 -5.69 0.25
C ILE A 157 3.33 -5.64 -0.99
N LEU A 158 3.75 -6.33 -2.04
CA LEU A 158 2.97 -6.48 -3.28
C LEU A 158 1.66 -7.24 -3.01
N PRO A 159 0.61 -6.96 -3.77
CA PRO A 159 -0.67 -7.67 -3.65
C PRO A 159 -0.56 -9.14 -4.08
N LEU A 160 -1.59 -9.91 -3.81
CA LEU A 160 -1.76 -11.32 -4.19
C LEU A 160 -0.85 -12.32 -3.45
N ALA A 161 -0.27 -11.93 -2.32
CA ALA A 161 0.44 -12.85 -1.44
C ALA A 161 -0.40 -13.20 -0.20
N GLY A 162 -0.25 -14.40 0.33
CA GLY A 162 -0.93 -14.86 1.54
C GLY A 162 -2.45 -14.79 1.40
N LYS A 163 -3.11 -13.94 2.19
CA LYS A 163 -4.57 -13.73 2.14
C LYS A 163 -4.99 -12.56 1.23
N SER A 164 -4.05 -11.99 0.48
CA SER A 164 -4.35 -10.85 -0.40
C SER A 164 -5.15 -11.30 -1.62
N VAL A 165 -6.31 -10.68 -1.79
CA VAL A 165 -7.20 -10.85 -2.93
C VAL A 165 -7.70 -9.48 -3.39
N PRO A 166 -8.08 -9.32 -4.67
CA PRO A 166 -8.75 -8.11 -5.12
C PRO A 166 -10.05 -7.87 -4.33
N LEU A 167 -10.37 -6.62 -4.09
CA LEU A 167 -11.59 -6.19 -3.41
C LEU A 167 -12.33 -5.18 -4.26
N GLN A 168 -13.64 -5.11 -4.06
CA GLN A 168 -14.52 -4.08 -4.62
C GLN A 168 -15.39 -3.50 -3.52
N LEU A 169 -15.76 -2.23 -3.63
CA LEU A 169 -16.81 -1.62 -2.82
C LEU A 169 -18.15 -1.84 -3.50
N VAL A 170 -19.01 -2.64 -2.88
CA VAL A 170 -20.36 -2.91 -3.37
C VAL A 170 -21.36 -2.46 -2.30
N ARG A 171 -22.12 -1.40 -2.60
CA ARG A 171 -23.09 -0.79 -1.66
C ARG A 171 -22.48 -0.41 -0.30
N GLY A 172 -21.20 -0.01 -0.30
CA GLY A 172 -20.47 0.38 0.91
C GLY A 172 -19.74 -0.76 1.62
N ASP A 173 -19.87 -2.00 1.18
CA ASP A 173 -19.17 -3.16 1.73
C ASP A 173 -18.00 -3.58 0.84
N LEU A 174 -16.87 -3.90 1.47
CA LEU A 174 -15.72 -4.53 0.83
C LEU A 174 -15.98 -6.03 0.60
N VAL A 175 -16.03 -6.42 -0.65
CA VAL A 175 -16.27 -7.81 -1.09
C VAL A 175 -15.15 -8.30 -1.99
#